data_ea1ad87e68bad2db31a55bd7b37616ca
#
_entry.id   ea1ad87e68bad2db31a55bd7b37616ca
#
_cell.length_a   1.000
_cell.length_b   1.000
_cell.length_c   1.000
_cell.angle_alpha   90.00
_cell.angle_beta   90.00
_cell.angle_gamma   90.00
#
_symmetry.space_group_name_H-M   'P 1'
#
loop_
_entity.id
_entity.type
_entity.pdbx_description
1 polymer ?
#
loop_
_entity_poly.entity_id
_entity_poly.type
_entity_poly.pdbx_seq_one_letter_code
_entity_poly.pdbx_strand_id
1 'polypeptide(L)'
;MQRNLNGGETRLQELFSRMLADNSISIDKICNSVEGEQFILYQKIVEQDPSFELKELTEEERKQGKANPRDFALQVLTSAIDKGEISPRQLILVLIEQGKITADEQYLANIQNGVISPLQVINDKLDSGELTPGDTNLDPCTGSVVISRVDSGELLASVTYPSYDTNEFSNNFNNSYYIDLLHRASTTPLVNRPMSERKAPGSTFKMIPALAALELGLITPSSTIMDLGYFTKAGKPYPKCWIYGSSGATHRAVNVAHA
;
A
#
# COMPACT_ATOMS: atom_id res chain seq x y z
N MET A 1 -0.26 -5.63 13.55
CA MET A 1 -1.16 -4.69 12.86
C MET A 1 -1.79 -3.64 13.80
N GLN A 2 -2.25 -3.98 14.98
CA GLN A 2 -2.81 -3.03 15.98
C GLN A 2 -1.89 -1.87 16.42
N ARG A 3 -0.60 -1.94 16.19
CA ARG A 3 0.35 -0.89 16.67
C ARG A 3 0.28 0.45 15.92
N ASN A 4 -0.30 0.50 14.71
CA ASN A 4 -0.29 1.72 13.89
C ASN A 4 -1.53 2.62 14.05
N LEU A 5 -2.62 2.12 14.64
CA LEU A 5 -3.86 2.88 14.81
C LEU A 5 -4.02 3.54 16.20
N ASN A 6 -3.08 3.37 17.12
CA ASN A 6 -3.14 3.87 18.49
C ASN A 6 -2.97 5.40 18.65
N GLY A 7 -3.13 6.19 17.60
CA GLY A 7 -2.82 7.63 17.59
C GLY A 7 -4.02 8.59 17.51
N GLY A 8 -5.26 8.13 17.66
CA GLY A 8 -6.43 9.02 17.73
C GLY A 8 -6.93 9.57 16.38
N GLU A 9 -7.77 10.59 16.43
CA GLU A 9 -8.49 11.17 15.28
C GLU A 9 -7.58 11.64 14.12
N THR A 10 -6.41 12.20 14.41
CA THR A 10 -5.46 12.69 13.40
C THR A 10 -5.01 11.56 12.46
N ARG A 11 -4.86 10.35 12.96
CA ARG A 11 -4.49 9.18 12.13
C ARG A 11 -5.63 8.67 11.28
N LEU A 12 -6.87 8.80 11.73
CA LEU A 12 -8.04 8.47 10.92
C LEU A 12 -8.22 9.46 9.78
N GLN A 13 -8.01 10.75 10.00
CA GLN A 13 -8.02 11.76 8.94
C GLN A 13 -6.97 11.44 7.87
N GLU A 14 -5.74 11.15 8.28
CA GLU A 14 -4.67 10.74 7.37
C GLU A 14 -5.02 9.45 6.61
N LEU A 15 -5.61 8.46 7.29
CA LEU A 15 -6.09 7.23 6.67
C LEU A 15 -7.11 7.53 5.55
N PHE A 16 -8.14 8.30 5.85
CA PHE A 16 -9.19 8.60 4.88
C PHE A 16 -8.71 9.48 3.72
N SER A 17 -7.79 10.42 3.97
CA SER A 17 -7.15 11.19 2.91
C SER A 17 -6.38 10.28 1.93
N ARG A 18 -5.72 9.24 2.45
CA ARG A 18 -5.05 8.22 1.63
C ARG A 18 -6.05 7.34 0.87
N MET A 19 -7.15 6.93 1.50
CA MET A 19 -8.20 6.13 0.84
C MET A 19 -8.86 6.89 -0.32
N LEU A 20 -8.99 8.20 -0.23
CA LEU A 20 -9.42 9.06 -1.34
C LEU A 20 -8.35 9.12 -2.45
N ALA A 21 -7.08 9.32 -2.07
CA ALA A 21 -5.98 9.41 -3.02
C ALA A 21 -5.78 8.10 -3.81
N ASP A 22 -5.92 6.94 -3.14
CA ASP A 22 -5.82 5.60 -3.75
C ASP A 22 -7.13 5.09 -4.37
N ASN A 23 -8.17 5.92 -4.38
CA ASN A 23 -9.50 5.58 -4.87
C ASN A 23 -10.18 4.38 -4.13
N SER A 24 -9.74 4.03 -2.95
CA SER A 24 -10.47 3.11 -2.07
C SER A 24 -11.81 3.70 -1.66
N ILE A 25 -11.89 5.03 -1.51
CA ILE A 25 -13.12 5.83 -1.54
C ILE A 25 -13.21 6.48 -2.92
N SER A 26 -14.20 6.09 -3.71
CA SER A 26 -14.35 6.53 -5.09
C SER A 26 -14.87 7.96 -5.17
N ILE A 27 -14.07 8.88 -5.70
CA ILE A 27 -14.47 10.26 -5.98
C ILE A 27 -15.57 10.31 -7.05
N ASP A 28 -15.52 9.42 -8.03
CA ASP A 28 -16.54 9.35 -9.09
C ASP A 28 -17.91 9.04 -8.52
N LYS A 29 -18.00 8.11 -7.55
CA LYS A 29 -19.25 7.80 -6.87
C LYS A 29 -19.76 8.98 -6.03
N ILE A 30 -18.84 9.70 -5.36
CA ILE A 30 -19.19 10.92 -4.61
C ILE A 30 -19.77 11.98 -5.55
N CYS A 31 -19.09 12.27 -6.66
CA CYS A 31 -19.52 13.32 -7.60
C CYS A 31 -20.80 12.98 -8.37
N ASN A 32 -21.16 11.71 -8.50
CA ASN A 32 -22.39 11.26 -9.16
C ASN A 32 -23.54 10.96 -8.18
N SER A 33 -23.35 11.18 -6.88
CA SER A 33 -24.38 10.94 -5.88
C SER A 33 -25.39 12.08 -5.83
N VAL A 34 -26.65 11.73 -5.56
CA VAL A 34 -27.78 12.67 -5.44
C VAL A 34 -28.37 12.71 -4.03
N GLU A 35 -27.91 11.83 -3.13
CA GLU A 35 -28.39 11.73 -1.76
C GLU A 35 -27.34 11.10 -0.84
N GLY A 36 -27.58 11.12 0.45
CA GLY A 36 -26.73 10.51 1.48
C GLY A 36 -25.46 11.30 1.79
N GLU A 37 -24.53 10.65 2.48
CA GLU A 37 -23.26 11.27 2.89
C GLU A 37 -22.36 11.58 1.70
N GLN A 38 -22.39 10.77 0.65
CA GLN A 38 -21.68 11.06 -0.58
C GLN A 38 -22.12 12.37 -1.22
N PHE A 39 -23.42 12.64 -1.22
CA PHE A 39 -23.97 13.91 -1.72
C PHE A 39 -23.52 15.10 -0.87
N ILE A 40 -23.46 14.94 0.46
CA ILE A 40 -22.92 15.99 1.35
C ILE A 40 -21.46 16.29 1.01
N LEU A 41 -20.65 15.26 0.75
CA LEU A 41 -19.27 15.44 0.31
C LEU A 41 -19.20 16.14 -1.07
N TYR A 42 -20.06 15.77 -2.01
CA TYR A 42 -20.14 16.43 -3.32
C TYR A 42 -20.51 17.92 -3.17
N GLN A 43 -21.44 18.26 -2.29
CA GLN A 43 -21.80 19.66 -2.02
C GLN A 43 -20.58 20.48 -1.56
N LYS A 44 -19.67 19.89 -0.76
CA LYS A 44 -18.42 20.55 -0.38
C LYS A 44 -17.54 20.93 -1.58
N ILE A 45 -17.52 20.09 -2.62
CA ILE A 45 -16.79 20.40 -3.85
C ILE A 45 -17.47 21.55 -4.61
N VAL A 46 -18.80 21.50 -4.76
CA VAL A 46 -19.59 22.52 -5.45
C VAL A 46 -19.59 23.87 -4.71
N GLU A 47 -19.49 23.86 -3.37
CA GLU A 47 -19.32 25.10 -2.57
C GLU A 47 -18.04 25.85 -2.94
N GLN A 48 -16.97 25.16 -3.34
CA GLN A 48 -15.71 25.77 -3.75
C GLN A 48 -15.71 26.18 -5.22
N ASP A 49 -16.41 25.45 -6.08
CA ASP A 49 -16.62 25.77 -7.47
C ASP A 49 -18.03 25.39 -7.93
N PRO A 50 -18.99 26.35 -7.96
CA PRO A 50 -20.36 26.09 -8.40
C PRO A 50 -20.49 25.60 -9.85
N SER A 51 -19.45 25.76 -10.66
CA SER A 51 -19.39 25.26 -12.05
C SER A 51 -18.74 23.89 -12.19
N PHE A 52 -18.41 23.25 -11.06
CA PHE A 52 -17.70 21.97 -11.06
C PHE A 52 -18.52 20.87 -11.73
N GLU A 53 -17.89 20.23 -12.70
CA GLU A 53 -18.36 19.01 -13.34
C GLU A 53 -17.22 18.00 -13.39
N LEU A 54 -17.49 16.79 -12.94
CA LEU A 54 -16.53 15.69 -13.10
C LEU A 54 -16.57 15.18 -14.53
N LYS A 55 -15.61 15.60 -15.35
CA LYS A 55 -15.45 15.16 -16.74
C LYS A 55 -13.99 14.89 -17.05
N GLU A 56 -13.76 13.96 -17.97
CA GLU A 56 -12.42 13.79 -18.52
C GLU A 56 -12.03 15.00 -19.37
N LEU A 57 -10.82 15.49 -19.14
CA LEU A 57 -10.24 16.54 -19.97
C LEU A 57 -9.93 16.01 -21.37
N THR A 58 -10.30 16.76 -22.39
CA THR A 58 -9.86 16.51 -23.76
C THR A 58 -8.34 16.70 -23.87
N GLU A 59 -7.72 16.13 -24.92
CA GLU A 59 -6.28 16.33 -25.16
C GLU A 59 -5.91 17.82 -25.32
N GLU A 60 -6.81 18.63 -25.88
CA GLU A 60 -6.60 20.05 -26.04
C GLU A 60 -6.62 20.79 -24.70
N GLU A 61 -7.56 20.46 -23.82
CA GLU A 61 -7.64 21.03 -22.47
C GLU A 61 -6.44 20.63 -21.60
N ARG A 62 -5.94 19.40 -21.72
CA ARG A 62 -4.69 18.95 -21.07
C ARG A 62 -3.49 19.75 -21.57
N LYS A 63 -3.38 20.00 -22.88
CA LYS A 63 -2.30 20.81 -23.46
C LYS A 63 -2.37 22.28 -23.06
N GLN A 64 -3.56 22.78 -22.76
CA GLN A 64 -3.79 24.14 -22.24
C GLN A 64 -3.51 24.28 -20.74
N GLY A 65 -3.14 23.20 -20.06
CA GLY A 65 -2.82 23.20 -18.64
C GLY A 65 -4.03 23.34 -17.72
N LYS A 66 -5.26 22.98 -18.17
CA LYS A 66 -6.42 22.93 -17.30
C LYS A 66 -6.22 21.91 -16.19
N ALA A 67 -6.58 22.30 -14.97
CA ALA A 67 -6.53 21.39 -13.82
C ALA A 67 -7.50 20.22 -14.03
N ASN A 68 -7.06 19.01 -13.66
CA ASN A 68 -7.91 17.85 -13.71
C ASN A 68 -9.05 17.99 -12.67
N PRO A 69 -10.33 17.90 -13.07
CA PRO A 69 -11.45 18.01 -12.13
C PRO A 69 -11.39 17.04 -10.97
N ARG A 70 -10.86 15.81 -11.21
CA ARG A 70 -10.66 14.82 -10.16
C ARG A 70 -9.63 15.28 -9.12
N ASP A 71 -8.52 15.85 -9.55
CA ASP A 71 -7.47 16.35 -8.64
C ASP A 71 -8.00 17.53 -7.82
N PHE A 72 -8.82 18.38 -8.42
CA PHE A 72 -9.51 19.44 -7.71
C PHE A 72 -10.45 18.89 -6.62
N ALA A 73 -11.32 17.92 -6.97
CA ALA A 73 -12.20 17.27 -6.02
C ALA A 73 -11.43 16.62 -4.86
N LEU A 74 -10.36 15.88 -5.18
CA LEU A 74 -9.48 15.26 -4.20
C LEU A 74 -8.87 16.31 -3.25
N GLN A 75 -8.36 17.41 -3.79
CA GLN A 75 -7.77 18.48 -2.98
C GLN A 75 -8.79 19.11 -2.04
N VAL A 76 -10.01 19.39 -2.52
CA VAL A 76 -11.10 19.96 -1.70
C VAL A 76 -11.47 19.02 -0.57
N LEU A 77 -11.74 17.75 -0.87
CA LEU A 77 -12.12 16.74 0.13
C LEU A 77 -11.02 16.50 1.16
N THR A 78 -9.77 16.35 0.73
CA THR A 78 -8.63 16.18 1.63
C THR A 78 -8.48 17.39 2.56
N SER A 79 -8.59 18.62 2.02
CA SER A 79 -8.53 19.84 2.82
C SER A 79 -9.67 19.91 3.85
N ALA A 80 -10.88 19.47 3.48
CA ALA A 80 -12.02 19.46 4.38
C ALA A 80 -11.87 18.40 5.50
N ILE A 81 -11.26 17.26 5.19
CA ILE A 81 -10.92 16.23 6.19
C ILE A 81 -9.87 16.79 7.17
N ASP A 82 -8.79 17.37 6.66
CA ASP A 82 -7.71 17.92 7.49
C ASP A 82 -8.17 19.04 8.42
N LYS A 83 -9.15 19.83 7.97
CA LYS A 83 -9.79 20.89 8.79
C LYS A 83 -10.86 20.35 9.76
N GLY A 84 -11.21 19.05 9.68
CA GLY A 84 -12.28 18.46 10.48
C GLY A 84 -13.70 18.85 10.04
N GLU A 85 -13.86 19.42 8.85
CA GLU A 85 -15.16 19.75 8.26
C GLU A 85 -15.89 18.49 7.78
N ILE A 86 -15.14 17.44 7.45
CA ILE A 86 -15.63 16.10 7.17
C ILE A 86 -15.13 15.19 8.29
N SER A 87 -16.05 14.62 9.04
CA SER A 87 -15.72 13.77 10.18
C SER A 87 -15.37 12.34 9.72
N PRO A 88 -14.53 11.61 10.48
CA PRO A 88 -14.28 10.19 10.21
C PRO A 88 -15.54 9.33 10.17
N ARG A 89 -16.58 9.68 10.91
CA ARG A 89 -17.86 8.98 10.90
C ARG A 89 -18.58 9.11 9.55
N GLN A 90 -18.61 10.30 8.98
CA GLN A 90 -19.19 10.52 7.64
C GLN A 90 -18.47 9.66 6.60
N LEU A 91 -17.14 9.54 6.69
CA LEU A 91 -16.36 8.73 5.75
C LEU A 91 -16.63 7.23 5.93
N ILE A 92 -16.90 6.75 7.15
CA ILE A 92 -17.39 5.37 7.38
C ILE A 92 -18.74 5.17 6.68
N LEU A 93 -19.65 6.12 6.80
CA LEU A 93 -20.97 6.03 6.14
C LEU A 93 -20.82 6.03 4.62
N VAL A 94 -19.91 6.84 4.07
CA VAL A 94 -19.56 6.80 2.64
C VAL A 94 -19.03 5.42 2.21
N LEU A 95 -18.19 4.76 3.02
CA LEU A 95 -17.72 3.40 2.72
C LEU A 95 -18.88 2.40 2.65
N ILE A 96 -19.90 2.55 3.54
CA ILE A 96 -21.10 1.72 3.53
C ILE A 96 -21.94 2.02 2.27
N GLU A 97 -22.18 3.29 1.96
CA GLU A 97 -22.94 3.72 0.78
C GLU A 97 -22.26 3.25 -0.53
N GLN A 98 -20.93 3.21 -0.57
CA GLN A 98 -20.18 2.71 -1.72
C GLN A 98 -20.11 1.17 -1.79
N GLY A 99 -20.66 0.47 -0.78
CA GLY A 99 -20.64 -0.99 -0.71
C GLY A 99 -19.25 -1.56 -0.46
N LYS A 100 -18.31 -0.78 0.09
CA LYS A 100 -16.97 -1.23 0.46
C LYS A 100 -16.98 -2.03 1.77
N ILE A 101 -17.89 -1.69 2.66
CA ILE A 101 -18.17 -2.40 3.91
C ILE A 101 -19.67 -2.58 4.07
N THR A 102 -20.06 -3.64 4.77
CA THR A 102 -21.46 -3.92 5.06
C THR A 102 -21.81 -3.53 6.50
N ALA A 103 -23.06 -3.14 6.73
CA ALA A 103 -23.59 -2.89 8.04
C ALA A 103 -25.06 -3.34 8.07
N ASP A 104 -25.45 -4.11 9.07
CA ASP A 104 -26.87 -4.32 9.37
C ASP A 104 -27.49 -3.07 9.99
N GLU A 105 -28.80 -3.04 10.11
CA GLU A 105 -29.54 -1.89 10.63
C GLU A 105 -29.10 -1.48 12.03
N GLN A 106 -28.82 -2.45 12.89
CA GLN A 106 -28.39 -2.19 14.28
C GLN A 106 -26.96 -1.63 14.33
N TYR A 107 -26.06 -2.20 13.53
CA TYR A 107 -24.66 -1.73 13.45
C TYR A 107 -24.59 -0.32 12.86
N LEU A 108 -25.38 -0.05 11.80
CA LEU A 108 -25.48 1.27 11.18
C LEU A 108 -26.02 2.30 12.19
N ALA A 109 -27.09 1.99 12.92
CA ALA A 109 -27.63 2.85 13.96
C ALA A 109 -26.60 3.15 15.06
N ASN A 110 -25.82 2.16 15.47
CA ASN A 110 -24.75 2.32 16.47
C ASN A 110 -23.62 3.24 15.96
N ILE A 111 -23.28 3.17 14.68
CA ILE A 111 -22.31 4.07 14.06
C ILE A 111 -22.88 5.50 14.05
N GLN A 112 -24.10 5.69 13.56
CA GLN A 112 -24.75 7.01 13.46
C GLN A 112 -24.91 7.67 14.83
N ASN A 113 -25.30 6.92 15.85
CA ASN A 113 -25.46 7.39 17.21
C ASN A 113 -24.14 7.53 18.01
N GLY A 114 -23.00 7.15 17.42
CA GLY A 114 -21.69 7.27 18.05
C GLY A 114 -21.40 6.25 19.13
N VAL A 115 -22.17 5.17 19.19
CA VAL A 115 -21.93 4.04 20.10
C VAL A 115 -20.66 3.26 19.67
N ILE A 116 -20.49 3.12 18.37
CA ILE A 116 -19.29 2.51 17.77
C ILE A 116 -18.42 3.61 17.17
N SER A 117 -17.15 3.64 17.54
CA SER A 117 -16.22 4.64 17.00
C SER A 117 -15.79 4.27 15.58
N PRO A 118 -15.42 5.26 14.72
CA PRO A 118 -14.90 5.00 13.39
C PRO A 118 -13.67 4.08 13.38
N LEU A 119 -12.79 4.20 14.36
CA LEU A 119 -11.62 3.32 14.52
C LEU A 119 -12.02 1.88 14.78
N GLN A 120 -13.04 1.66 15.61
CA GLN A 120 -13.55 0.32 15.89
C GLN A 120 -14.16 -0.29 14.62
N VAL A 121 -14.94 0.47 13.84
CA VAL A 121 -15.47 -0.01 12.56
C VAL A 121 -14.35 -0.46 11.63
N ILE A 122 -13.31 0.35 11.44
CA ILE A 122 -12.17 -0.02 10.59
C ILE A 122 -11.50 -1.31 11.08
N ASN A 123 -11.27 -1.46 12.40
CA ASN A 123 -10.67 -2.67 12.95
C ASN A 123 -11.57 -3.91 12.75
N ASP A 124 -12.86 -3.79 13.04
CA ASP A 124 -13.83 -4.89 12.87
C ASP A 124 -13.87 -5.35 11.40
N LYS A 125 -13.80 -4.40 10.45
CA LYS A 125 -13.84 -4.70 9.01
C LYS A 125 -12.52 -5.24 8.46
N LEU A 126 -11.39 -4.87 9.06
CA LEU A 126 -10.09 -5.50 8.77
C LEU A 126 -10.03 -6.93 9.33
N ASP A 127 -10.56 -7.15 10.54
CA ASP A 127 -10.58 -8.47 11.19
C ASP A 127 -11.53 -9.44 10.47
N SER A 128 -12.66 -8.94 9.94
CA SER A 128 -13.59 -9.73 9.11
C SER A 128 -13.11 -9.97 7.68
N GLY A 129 -12.11 -9.21 7.22
CA GLY A 129 -11.59 -9.29 5.85
C GLY A 129 -12.42 -8.53 4.81
N GLU A 130 -13.44 -7.75 5.22
CA GLU A 130 -14.17 -6.85 4.31
C GLU A 130 -13.30 -5.69 3.83
N LEU A 131 -12.41 -5.19 4.70
CA LEU A 131 -11.33 -4.29 4.33
C LEU A 131 -10.01 -5.03 4.37
N THR A 132 -9.17 -4.77 3.40
CA THR A 132 -7.79 -5.27 3.38
C THR A 132 -6.82 -4.17 3.80
N PRO A 133 -5.61 -4.50 4.22
CA PRO A 133 -4.54 -3.50 4.40
C PRO A 133 -4.28 -2.66 3.15
N GLY A 134 -4.51 -3.23 1.96
CA GLY A 134 -4.40 -2.52 0.69
C GLY A 134 -5.47 -1.44 0.52
N ASP A 135 -6.71 -1.70 0.95
CA ASP A 135 -7.81 -0.74 0.86
C ASP A 135 -7.63 0.44 1.81
N THR A 136 -7.05 0.19 2.98
CA THR A 136 -6.80 1.22 3.98
C THR A 136 -5.47 1.93 3.78
N ASN A 137 -4.62 1.44 2.88
CA ASN A 137 -3.24 1.90 2.68
C ASN A 137 -2.44 2.08 3.99
N LEU A 138 -2.83 1.35 5.05
CA LEU A 138 -2.17 1.36 6.35
C LEU A 138 -0.82 0.66 6.29
N ASP A 139 -0.71 -0.31 5.39
CA ASP A 139 0.53 -1.03 5.09
C ASP A 139 0.53 -1.34 3.59
N PRO A 140 1.03 -0.41 2.76
CA PRO A 140 1.08 -0.58 1.31
C PRO A 140 2.10 -1.64 0.91
N CYS A 141 2.16 -2.73 1.67
CA CYS A 141 3.03 -3.85 1.37
C CYS A 141 2.73 -4.38 -0.01
N THR A 142 3.76 -4.42 -0.81
CA THR A 142 3.75 -5.08 -2.10
C THR A 142 4.75 -6.21 -2.07
N GLY A 143 4.45 -7.28 -2.77
CA GLY A 143 5.32 -8.43 -2.77
C GLY A 143 5.11 -9.35 -3.96
N SER A 144 6.01 -10.30 -4.11
CA SER A 144 5.87 -11.36 -5.07
C SER A 144 6.46 -12.66 -4.53
N VAL A 145 5.92 -13.77 -5.00
CA VAL A 145 6.45 -15.11 -4.71
C VAL A 145 6.63 -15.85 -6.03
N VAL A 146 7.79 -16.44 -6.20
CA VAL A 146 8.10 -17.34 -7.31
C VAL A 146 8.51 -18.67 -6.72
N ILE A 147 7.87 -19.74 -7.15
CA ILE A 147 8.23 -21.11 -6.76
C ILE A 147 8.60 -21.87 -8.00
N SER A 148 9.80 -22.41 -8.02
CA SER A 148 10.30 -23.25 -9.10
C SER A 148 10.74 -24.62 -8.58
N ARG A 149 10.62 -25.62 -9.41
CA ARG A 149 11.15 -26.95 -9.12
C ARG A 149 12.67 -26.94 -9.29
N VAL A 150 13.36 -27.48 -8.31
CA VAL A 150 14.84 -27.39 -8.25
C VAL A 150 15.53 -28.22 -9.34
N ASP A 151 14.95 -29.38 -9.68
CA ASP A 151 15.52 -30.34 -10.62
C ASP A 151 15.27 -29.97 -12.08
N SER A 152 14.16 -29.34 -12.40
CA SER A 152 13.74 -29.03 -13.79
C SER A 152 13.69 -27.53 -14.11
N GLY A 153 13.67 -26.67 -13.09
CA GLY A 153 13.44 -25.24 -13.27
C GLY A 153 11.99 -24.88 -13.62
N GLU A 154 11.07 -25.86 -13.61
CA GLU A 154 9.64 -25.65 -13.89
C GLU A 154 9.05 -24.65 -12.92
N LEU A 155 8.32 -23.63 -13.43
CA LEU A 155 7.64 -22.62 -12.65
C LEU A 155 6.34 -23.20 -12.06
N LEU A 156 6.30 -23.41 -10.75
CA LEU A 156 5.14 -23.95 -10.04
C LEU A 156 4.17 -22.86 -9.60
N ALA A 157 4.67 -21.69 -9.25
CA ALA A 157 3.86 -20.53 -8.90
C ALA A 157 4.59 -19.23 -9.22
N SER A 158 3.81 -18.22 -9.62
CA SER A 158 4.24 -16.84 -9.82
C SER A 158 3.12 -15.92 -9.35
N VAL A 159 3.30 -15.27 -8.21
CA VAL A 159 2.26 -14.51 -7.53
C VAL A 159 2.72 -13.07 -7.32
N THR A 160 1.84 -12.14 -7.60
CA THR A 160 1.99 -10.70 -7.30
C THR A 160 0.97 -10.31 -6.23
N TYR A 161 1.39 -9.49 -5.26
CA TYR A 161 0.49 -8.88 -4.28
C TYR A 161 0.73 -7.35 -4.22
N PRO A 162 -0.31 -6.51 -4.15
CA PRO A 162 -1.69 -6.87 -4.49
C PRO A 162 -1.84 -7.24 -5.96
N SER A 163 -2.88 -7.99 -6.26
CA SER A 163 -3.23 -8.41 -7.62
C SER A 163 -4.60 -7.84 -7.99
N TYR A 164 -5.14 -8.27 -9.11
CA TYR A 164 -6.44 -7.88 -9.60
C TYR A 164 -7.24 -9.12 -10.05
N ASP A 165 -8.58 -8.98 -10.11
CA ASP A 165 -9.44 -10.03 -10.60
C ASP A 165 -9.43 -10.04 -12.15
N THR A 166 -8.89 -11.11 -12.72
CA THR A 166 -8.83 -11.29 -14.18
C THR A 166 -10.20 -11.50 -14.82
N ASN A 167 -11.22 -11.92 -14.05
CA ASN A 167 -12.58 -12.10 -14.57
C ASN A 167 -13.19 -10.75 -14.98
N GLU A 168 -12.81 -9.66 -14.32
CA GLU A 168 -13.24 -8.30 -14.67
C GLU A 168 -12.77 -7.85 -16.05
N PHE A 169 -11.81 -8.57 -16.65
CA PHE A 169 -11.24 -8.26 -17.97
C PHE A 169 -11.54 -9.32 -19.04
N SER A 170 -12.00 -10.52 -18.65
CA SER A 170 -12.01 -11.68 -19.56
C SER A 170 -13.10 -11.63 -20.61
N ASN A 171 -14.36 -11.45 -20.25
CA ASN A 171 -15.50 -11.58 -21.17
C ASN A 171 -16.21 -10.24 -21.42
N ASN A 172 -16.18 -9.37 -20.45
CA ASN A 172 -16.75 -8.04 -20.54
C ASN A 172 -15.83 -7.09 -19.76
N PHE A 173 -15.02 -6.31 -20.47
CA PHE A 173 -14.02 -5.44 -19.89
C PHE A 173 -14.67 -4.40 -18.98
N ASN A 174 -14.43 -4.50 -17.66
CA ASN A 174 -14.91 -3.54 -16.68
C ASN A 174 -14.00 -2.32 -16.64
N ASN A 175 -14.37 -1.30 -17.39
CA ASN A 175 -13.59 -0.06 -17.50
C ASN A 175 -13.48 0.68 -16.16
N SER A 176 -14.53 0.69 -15.35
CA SER A 176 -14.51 1.34 -14.02
C SER A 176 -13.52 0.66 -13.09
N TYR A 177 -13.51 -0.68 -13.08
CA TYR A 177 -12.53 -1.44 -12.28
C TYR A 177 -11.09 -1.19 -12.75
N TYR A 178 -10.85 -1.11 -14.06
CA TYR A 178 -9.53 -0.80 -14.61
C TYR A 178 -9.04 0.58 -14.19
N ILE A 179 -9.91 1.58 -14.27
CA ILE A 179 -9.62 2.95 -13.83
C ILE A 179 -9.29 2.97 -12.33
N ASP A 180 -10.06 2.24 -11.51
CA ASP A 180 -9.79 2.11 -10.08
C ASP A 180 -8.39 1.54 -9.80
N LEU A 181 -7.97 0.50 -10.55
CA LEU A 181 -6.64 -0.08 -10.41
C LEU A 181 -5.52 0.90 -10.82
N LEU A 182 -5.74 1.72 -11.85
CA LEU A 182 -4.78 2.75 -12.27
C LEU A 182 -4.58 3.83 -11.21
N HIS A 183 -5.62 4.15 -10.44
CA HIS A 183 -5.55 5.16 -9.38
C HIS A 183 -4.88 4.66 -8.11
N ARG A 184 -4.66 3.36 -7.93
CA ARG A 184 -3.95 2.78 -6.78
C ARG A 184 -2.42 2.92 -6.93
N ALA A 185 -1.95 4.16 -6.97
CA ALA A 185 -0.55 4.50 -7.27
C ALA A 185 0.46 3.92 -6.27
N SER A 186 0.10 3.81 -4.98
CA SER A 186 0.98 3.30 -3.92
C SER A 186 1.21 1.79 -4.02
N THR A 187 0.20 1.04 -4.45
CA THR A 187 0.25 -0.43 -4.52
C THR A 187 0.40 -0.99 -5.93
N THR A 188 0.14 -0.18 -6.97
CA THR A 188 0.31 -0.52 -8.40
C THR A 188 -0.06 -1.99 -8.73
N PRO A 189 -1.33 -2.39 -8.55
CA PRO A 189 -1.73 -3.80 -8.64
C PRO A 189 -1.59 -4.41 -10.04
N LEU A 190 -1.52 -3.60 -11.10
CA LEU A 190 -1.32 -4.05 -12.49
C LEU A 190 0.14 -4.45 -12.79
N VAL A 191 1.08 -4.15 -11.89
CA VAL A 191 2.49 -4.50 -12.10
C VAL A 191 2.72 -5.97 -11.83
N ASN A 192 3.20 -6.71 -12.82
CA ASN A 192 3.67 -8.09 -12.66
C ASN A 192 5.03 -8.07 -11.94
N ARG A 193 5.04 -8.08 -10.61
CA ARG A 193 6.24 -7.94 -9.79
C ARG A 193 7.27 -9.03 -10.00
N PRO A 194 6.91 -10.31 -10.09
CA PRO A 194 7.88 -11.38 -10.37
C PRO A 194 8.74 -11.13 -11.61
N MET A 195 8.16 -10.47 -12.62
CA MET A 195 8.82 -10.23 -13.91
C MET A 195 9.47 -8.84 -14.01
N SER A 196 8.90 -7.85 -13.35
CA SER A 196 9.24 -6.44 -13.59
C SER A 196 10.02 -5.79 -12.46
N GLU A 197 9.83 -6.21 -11.21
CA GLU A 197 10.51 -5.58 -10.08
C GLU A 197 11.91 -6.12 -9.86
N ARG A 198 12.83 -5.20 -9.53
CA ARG A 198 14.20 -5.51 -9.14
C ARG A 198 14.44 -4.99 -7.74
N LYS A 199 14.78 -5.89 -6.84
CA LYS A 199 15.13 -5.57 -5.45
C LYS A 199 16.57 -5.97 -5.16
N ALA A 200 17.22 -5.23 -4.26
CA ALA A 200 18.52 -5.64 -3.76
C ALA A 200 18.39 -7.00 -3.03
N PRO A 201 19.20 -7.99 -3.36
CA PRO A 201 19.08 -9.35 -2.81
C PRO A 201 19.36 -9.42 -1.31
N GLY A 202 20.03 -8.41 -0.75
CA GLY A 202 20.40 -8.40 0.66
C GLY A 202 21.28 -9.59 1.04
N SER A 203 21.06 -10.15 2.29
CA SER A 203 21.89 -11.28 2.81
C SER A 203 21.79 -12.56 1.99
N THR A 204 20.80 -12.72 1.12
CA THR A 204 20.71 -13.88 0.23
C THR A 204 21.87 -13.89 -0.79
N PHE A 205 22.41 -12.72 -1.11
CA PHE A 205 23.57 -12.62 -2.00
C PHE A 205 24.87 -13.18 -1.38
N LYS A 206 24.95 -13.30 -0.06
CA LYS A 206 26.16 -13.80 0.62
C LYS A 206 26.58 -15.21 0.18
N MET A 207 25.62 -16.03 -0.21
CA MET A 207 25.91 -17.37 -0.74
C MET A 207 26.72 -17.35 -2.05
N ILE A 208 26.49 -16.34 -2.90
CA ILE A 208 27.17 -16.24 -4.20
C ILE A 208 28.67 -16.01 -4.04
N PRO A 209 29.13 -14.96 -3.29
CA PRO A 209 30.57 -14.78 -3.09
C PRO A 209 31.23 -15.91 -2.26
N ALA A 210 30.47 -16.56 -1.35
CA ALA A 210 30.97 -17.70 -0.61
C ALA A 210 31.25 -18.89 -1.53
N LEU A 211 30.32 -19.24 -2.41
CA LEU A 211 30.51 -20.30 -3.41
C LEU A 211 31.64 -19.95 -4.38
N ALA A 212 31.69 -18.73 -4.89
CA ALA A 212 32.78 -18.30 -5.78
C ALA A 212 34.16 -18.41 -5.10
N ALA A 213 34.27 -18.05 -3.82
CA ALA A 213 35.52 -18.15 -3.09
C ALA A 213 35.96 -19.62 -2.87
N LEU A 214 35.01 -20.53 -2.64
CA LEU A 214 35.28 -21.97 -2.55
C LEU A 214 35.71 -22.56 -3.90
N GLU A 215 35.00 -22.24 -4.98
CA GLU A 215 35.36 -22.74 -6.33
C GLU A 215 36.71 -22.23 -6.83
N LEU A 216 37.04 -20.97 -6.51
CA LEU A 216 38.33 -20.38 -6.85
C LEU A 216 39.49 -20.87 -5.91
N GLY A 217 39.17 -21.69 -4.93
CA GLY A 217 40.15 -22.18 -3.96
C GLY A 217 40.73 -21.10 -3.04
N LEU A 218 40.07 -19.93 -2.93
CA LEU A 218 40.50 -18.85 -2.04
C LEU A 218 40.25 -19.18 -0.57
N ILE A 219 39.23 -19.98 -0.31
CA ILE A 219 38.90 -20.52 1.01
C ILE A 219 38.56 -22.02 0.89
N THR A 220 38.61 -22.70 2.02
CA THR A 220 38.12 -24.07 2.18
C THR A 220 36.95 -24.06 3.17
N PRO A 221 36.14 -25.11 3.28
CA PRO A 221 35.08 -25.18 4.30
C PRO A 221 35.58 -25.00 5.75
N SER A 222 36.84 -25.32 6.02
CA SER A 222 37.50 -25.17 7.32
C SER A 222 38.20 -23.82 7.51
N SER A 223 38.37 -23.03 6.47
CA SER A 223 38.98 -21.70 6.57
C SER A 223 38.17 -20.79 7.47
N THR A 224 38.81 -20.11 8.40
CA THR A 224 38.16 -19.16 9.32
C THR A 224 38.62 -17.74 9.03
N ILE A 225 37.67 -16.82 9.16
CA ILE A 225 37.89 -15.36 9.05
C ILE A 225 37.50 -14.73 10.39
N MET A 226 38.37 -13.85 10.88
CA MET A 226 38.08 -13.14 12.14
C MET A 226 37.14 -11.95 11.88
N ASP A 227 35.96 -11.98 12.48
CA ASP A 227 35.05 -10.84 12.52
C ASP A 227 35.54 -9.82 13.55
N LEU A 228 36.03 -8.69 13.06
CA LEU A 228 36.48 -7.55 13.88
C LEU A 228 35.35 -6.53 14.17
N GLY A 229 34.14 -6.82 13.73
CA GLY A 229 32.97 -5.95 13.90
C GLY A 229 32.79 -4.89 12.82
N TYR A 230 33.83 -4.58 12.06
CA TYR A 230 33.78 -3.63 10.94
C TYR A 230 34.83 -3.95 9.87
N PHE A 231 34.53 -3.57 8.64
CA PHE A 231 35.38 -3.85 7.49
C PHE A 231 36.06 -2.57 6.99
N THR A 232 37.38 -2.45 7.25
CA THR A 232 38.14 -1.21 6.97
C THR A 232 38.53 -1.03 5.50
N LYS A 233 38.61 -2.11 4.72
CA LYS A 233 39.08 -2.06 3.33
C LYS A 233 38.12 -1.45 2.34
N ALA A 234 36.84 -1.29 2.74
CA ALA A 234 35.80 -0.67 1.91
C ALA A 234 35.81 0.88 1.92
N GLY A 235 36.69 1.50 2.72
CA GLY A 235 36.64 2.96 2.93
C GLY A 235 35.60 3.40 3.94
N LYS A 236 35.62 4.68 4.32
CA LYS A 236 34.65 5.26 5.27
C LYS A 236 33.37 5.67 4.54
N PRO A 237 32.15 5.53 5.16
CA PRO A 237 31.94 4.90 6.48
C PRO A 237 32.13 3.38 6.40
N TYR A 238 32.82 2.81 7.40
CA TYR A 238 33.09 1.37 7.40
C TYR A 238 31.83 0.54 7.59
N PRO A 239 31.52 -0.43 6.71
CA PRO A 239 30.47 -1.40 6.94
C PRO A 239 30.68 -2.13 8.26
N LYS A 240 29.61 -2.21 9.08
CA LYS A 240 29.64 -2.84 10.40
C LYS A 240 28.91 -4.16 10.40
N CYS A 241 29.41 -5.12 11.16
CA CYS A 241 28.66 -6.29 11.53
C CYS A 241 27.43 -5.87 12.34
N TRP A 242 26.29 -6.50 12.13
CA TRP A 242 25.04 -6.13 12.80
C TRP A 242 25.14 -6.26 14.33
N ILE A 243 25.79 -7.31 14.83
CA ILE A 243 25.97 -7.49 16.28
C ILE A 243 26.89 -6.43 16.86
N TYR A 244 27.91 -6.01 16.12
CA TYR A 244 28.80 -4.93 16.55
C TYR A 244 28.05 -3.58 16.61
N GLY A 245 27.17 -3.35 15.65
CA GLY A 245 26.35 -2.13 15.62
C GLY A 245 25.36 -2.04 16.79
N SER A 246 24.86 -3.17 17.27
CA SER A 246 23.85 -3.23 18.34
C SER A 246 24.43 -3.37 19.75
N SER A 247 25.55 -4.09 19.92
CA SER A 247 26.08 -4.45 21.24
C SER A 247 27.59 -4.26 21.40
N GLY A 248 28.32 -3.91 20.34
CA GLY A 248 29.78 -3.87 20.34
C GLY A 248 30.46 -5.24 20.31
N ALA A 249 29.68 -6.33 20.26
CA ALA A 249 30.19 -7.70 20.18
C ALA A 249 30.64 -8.07 18.76
N THR A 250 31.37 -9.16 18.59
CA THR A 250 31.76 -9.73 17.31
C THR A 250 31.47 -11.23 17.27
N HIS A 251 31.37 -11.81 16.07
CA HIS A 251 31.23 -13.26 15.90
C HIS A 251 32.55 -14.02 16.07
N ARG A 252 33.67 -13.30 16.31
CA ARG A 252 35.01 -13.87 16.41
C ARG A 252 35.44 -14.62 15.12
N ALA A 253 36.04 -15.81 15.25
CA ALA A 253 36.42 -16.61 14.10
C ALA A 253 35.23 -17.38 13.55
N VAL A 254 34.83 -17.09 12.31
CA VAL A 254 33.73 -17.75 11.60
C VAL A 254 34.26 -18.42 10.32
N ASN A 255 33.69 -19.56 9.99
CA ASN A 255 33.89 -20.20 8.69
C ASN A 255 32.63 -19.98 7.80
N VAL A 256 32.73 -20.44 6.56
CA VAL A 256 31.67 -20.22 5.56
C VAL A 256 30.30 -20.84 5.96
N ALA A 257 30.29 -21.87 6.80
CA ALA A 257 29.07 -22.54 7.27
C ALA A 257 28.41 -21.81 8.46
N HIS A 258 29.13 -20.93 9.15
CA HIS A 258 28.67 -20.24 10.36
C HIS A 258 28.67 -18.69 10.22
N ALA A 259 28.94 -18.18 8.99
CA ALA A 259 29.03 -16.75 8.71
C ALA A 259 27.65 -16.11 8.37
#